data_16789ac01644807369b62de3a4ddfe1c
#
_entry.id   16789ac01644807369b62de3a4ddfe1c
#
_cell.length_a   1.000
_cell.length_b   1.000
_cell.length_c   1.000
_cell.angle_alpha   90.00
_cell.angle_beta   90.00
_cell.angle_gamma   90.00
#
_symmetry.space_group_name_H-M   'P 1'
#
loop_
_entity.id
_entity.type
_entity.pdbx_description
1 polymer ?
#
loop_
_entity_poly.entity_id
_entity_poly.type
_entity_poly.pdbx_seq_one_letter_code
_entity_poly.pdbx_strand_id
1 'polypeptide(L)'
;MAMEFAITGPKFLIGPDDSWQPGGSRSFLLSGPPAIPGAPRGPRIGATLRLALIAIFGAAGTLARYGLQGVVQIRAGSTFPYGTLLVNLTGCFLLGLIGQFTLNRMVISPDWRAAIAVGFFGGYTTFSSFGWETAKMLEEGEWTWATAYVAASVLAGLLLTVAGIRLANKF
;
A
#
# COMPACT_ATOMS: atom_id res chain seq x y z
N MET A 1 30.25 20.37 4.18
CA MET A 1 29.60 19.98 2.92
C MET A 1 28.23 19.46 3.28
N ALA A 2 27.26 20.40 3.36
CA ALA A 2 25.90 20.13 3.84
C ALA A 2 25.09 19.61 2.63
N MET A 3 24.56 18.41 2.76
CA MET A 3 23.69 17.78 1.77
C MET A 3 22.25 18.22 2.05
N GLU A 4 21.81 19.21 1.30
CA GLU A 4 20.46 19.78 1.37
C GLU A 4 19.48 18.79 0.72
N PHE A 5 18.77 18.03 1.54
CA PHE A 5 17.63 17.21 1.10
C PHE A 5 16.45 18.14 0.83
N ALA A 6 16.29 18.57 -0.42
CA ALA A 6 15.07 19.25 -0.84
C ALA A 6 13.90 18.25 -0.87
N ILE A 7 13.14 18.18 0.22
CA ILE A 7 11.84 17.52 0.27
C ILE A 7 10.85 18.43 -0.45
N THR A 8 10.73 18.29 -1.76
CA THR A 8 9.61 18.87 -2.50
C THR A 8 8.38 17.99 -2.34
N GLY A 9 7.72 18.09 -1.20
CA GLY A 9 6.36 17.59 -1.03
C GLY A 9 5.39 18.32 -1.97
N PRO A 10 4.24 17.73 -2.32
CA PRO A 10 3.24 18.39 -3.15
C PRO A 10 2.83 19.69 -2.47
N LYS A 11 3.09 20.82 -3.12
CA LYS A 11 2.58 22.13 -2.67
C LYS A 11 1.05 22.04 -2.76
N PHE A 12 0.39 22.00 -1.63
CA PHE A 12 -1.01 22.33 -1.53
C PHE A 12 -1.17 23.78 -2.01
N LEU A 13 -1.76 23.95 -3.17
CA LEU A 13 -2.10 25.28 -3.67
C LEU A 13 -3.27 25.80 -2.82
N ILE A 14 -2.94 26.51 -1.76
CA ILE A 14 -3.86 27.42 -1.09
C ILE A 14 -3.93 28.66 -1.99
N GLY A 15 -5.11 29.04 -2.42
CA GLY A 15 -5.31 30.26 -3.18
C GLY A 15 -4.88 31.51 -2.37
N PRO A 16 -4.63 32.64 -3.03
CA PRO A 16 -4.12 33.84 -2.36
C PRO A 16 -5.09 34.46 -1.33
N ASP A 17 -6.25 33.89 -1.14
CA ASP A 17 -7.32 34.36 -0.24
C ASP A 17 -7.68 33.40 0.90
N ASP A 18 -6.88 32.37 1.17
CA ASP A 18 -7.09 31.36 2.22
C ASP A 18 -8.53 30.76 2.26
N SER A 19 -9.29 30.89 1.19
CA SER A 19 -10.64 30.32 1.11
C SER A 19 -10.61 28.88 0.63
N TRP A 20 -11.11 27.97 1.48
CA TRP A 20 -11.36 26.59 1.11
C TRP A 20 -12.54 26.52 0.11
N GLN A 21 -12.28 26.11 -1.14
CA GLN A 21 -13.30 25.95 -2.17
C GLN A 21 -13.80 24.49 -2.22
N PRO A 22 -15.05 24.19 -1.85
CA PRO A 22 -15.58 22.83 -1.79
C PRO A 22 -15.88 22.18 -3.16
N GLY A 23 -15.44 22.79 -4.26
CA GLY A 23 -15.78 22.37 -5.64
C GLY A 23 -14.97 21.22 -6.22
N GLY A 24 -13.90 20.74 -5.54
CA GLY A 24 -12.93 19.79 -6.12
C GLY A 24 -13.22 18.29 -5.96
N SER A 25 -14.13 17.91 -5.09
CA SER A 25 -14.26 16.49 -4.67
C SER A 25 -14.87 15.55 -5.71
N ARG A 26 -15.77 16.03 -6.56
CA ARG A 26 -16.36 15.20 -7.64
C ARG A 26 -15.42 15.01 -8.83
N SER A 27 -14.63 16.02 -9.18
CA SER A 27 -13.67 15.94 -10.27
C SER A 27 -12.46 15.06 -9.91
N PHE A 28 -12.00 15.06 -8.66
CA PHE A 28 -10.87 14.24 -8.22
C PHE A 28 -11.11 12.73 -8.36
N LEU A 29 -12.31 12.26 -7.98
CA LEU A 29 -12.67 10.85 -8.11
C LEU A 29 -12.80 10.40 -9.58
N LEU A 30 -13.22 11.30 -10.47
CA LEU A 30 -13.42 11.01 -11.88
C LEU A 30 -12.17 11.28 -12.74
N SER A 31 -11.36 12.28 -12.39
CA SER A 31 -10.16 12.65 -13.14
C SER A 31 -8.87 11.95 -12.71
N GLY A 32 -8.87 11.34 -11.53
CA GLY A 32 -7.67 10.75 -10.93
C GLY A 32 -6.66 11.80 -10.43
N PRO A 33 -5.54 11.37 -9.87
CA PRO A 33 -4.52 12.28 -9.36
C PRO A 33 -4.01 13.21 -10.46
N PRO A 34 -3.61 14.46 -10.11
CA PRO A 34 -3.08 15.43 -11.06
C PRO A 34 -1.90 14.83 -11.83
N ALA A 35 -1.82 15.12 -13.12
CA ALA A 35 -0.76 14.62 -13.97
C ALA A 35 0.58 15.18 -13.52
N ILE A 36 1.56 14.32 -13.30
CA ILE A 36 2.95 14.72 -13.08
C ILE A 36 3.43 15.37 -14.37
N PRO A 37 3.91 16.64 -14.36
CA PRO A 37 4.45 17.28 -15.55
C PRO A 37 5.59 16.44 -16.13
N GLY A 38 5.51 16.12 -17.43
CA GLY A 38 6.53 15.33 -18.13
C GLY A 38 6.36 13.81 -18.09
N ALA A 39 5.40 13.26 -17.36
CA ALA A 39 5.13 11.82 -17.40
C ALA A 39 4.52 11.42 -18.76
N PRO A 40 5.03 10.36 -19.42
CA PRO A 40 4.47 9.89 -20.69
C PRO A 40 3.02 9.49 -20.50
N ARG A 41 2.14 10.11 -21.29
CA ARG A 41 0.70 9.80 -21.29
C ARG A 41 0.46 8.59 -22.18
N GLY A 42 0.57 7.40 -21.60
CA GLY A 42 0.05 6.19 -22.26
C GLY A 42 -1.48 6.28 -22.46
N PRO A 43 -2.06 5.44 -23.33
CA PRO A 43 -3.50 5.40 -23.53
C PRO A 43 -4.20 5.21 -22.19
N ARG A 44 -5.06 6.16 -21.80
CA ARG A 44 -5.86 6.08 -20.58
C ARG A 44 -7.10 5.25 -20.86
N ILE A 45 -7.32 4.21 -20.10
CA ILE A 45 -8.59 3.49 -20.09
C ILE A 45 -9.67 4.38 -19.44
N GLY A 46 -10.93 4.17 -19.84
CA GLY A 46 -12.04 4.95 -19.27
C GLY A 46 -12.11 4.79 -17.74
N ALA A 47 -12.59 5.83 -17.05
CA ALA A 47 -12.66 5.85 -15.58
C ALA A 47 -13.41 4.62 -15.01
N THR A 48 -14.50 4.20 -15.65
CA THR A 48 -15.28 3.02 -15.26
C THR A 48 -14.45 1.73 -15.32
N LEU A 49 -13.67 1.54 -16.38
CA LEU A 49 -12.83 0.35 -16.52
C LEU A 49 -11.69 0.34 -15.50
N ARG A 50 -11.10 1.50 -15.21
CA ARG A 50 -10.09 1.63 -14.15
C ARG A 50 -10.66 1.25 -12.78
N LEU A 51 -11.85 1.76 -12.43
CA LEU A 51 -12.51 1.41 -11.16
C LEU A 51 -12.86 -0.07 -11.09
N ALA A 52 -13.33 -0.66 -12.19
CA ALA A 52 -13.61 -2.08 -12.29
C ALA A 52 -12.33 -2.92 -12.07
N LEU A 53 -11.21 -2.53 -12.67
CA LEU A 53 -9.92 -3.20 -12.47
C LEU A 53 -9.48 -3.13 -11.00
N ILE A 54 -9.55 -1.96 -10.36
CA ILE A 54 -9.23 -1.80 -8.94
C ILE A 54 -10.13 -2.69 -8.08
N ALA A 55 -11.43 -2.75 -8.36
CA ALA A 55 -12.38 -3.57 -7.62
C ALA A 55 -12.09 -5.07 -7.77
N ILE A 56 -11.84 -5.55 -9.00
CA ILE A 56 -11.51 -6.96 -9.27
C ILE A 56 -10.20 -7.35 -8.59
N PHE A 57 -9.15 -6.55 -8.75
CA PHE A 57 -7.87 -6.79 -8.11
C PHE A 57 -7.96 -6.69 -6.58
N GLY A 58 -8.80 -5.79 -6.05
CA GLY A 58 -9.08 -5.67 -4.63
C GLY A 58 -9.77 -6.91 -4.07
N ALA A 59 -10.76 -7.43 -4.76
CA ALA A 59 -11.41 -8.69 -4.41
C ALA A 59 -10.40 -9.85 -4.42
N ALA A 60 -9.57 -9.96 -5.45
CA ALA A 60 -8.53 -10.99 -5.54
C ALA A 60 -7.51 -10.87 -4.39
N GLY A 61 -7.04 -9.66 -4.07
CA GLY A 61 -6.14 -9.41 -2.94
C GLY A 61 -6.77 -9.80 -1.60
N THR A 62 -8.03 -9.44 -1.38
CA THR A 62 -8.77 -9.80 -0.16
C THR A 62 -8.94 -11.32 -0.01
N LEU A 63 -9.26 -12.03 -1.09
CA LEU A 63 -9.39 -13.49 -1.08
C LEU A 63 -8.04 -14.16 -0.83
N ALA A 64 -6.97 -13.68 -1.47
CA ALA A 64 -5.60 -14.17 -1.22
C ALA A 64 -5.19 -13.97 0.25
N ARG A 65 -5.47 -12.79 0.82
CA ARG A 65 -5.27 -12.52 2.24
C ARG A 65 -6.05 -13.48 3.12
N TYR A 66 -7.35 -13.62 2.89
CA TYR A 66 -8.20 -14.49 3.68
C TYR A 66 -7.68 -15.93 3.70
N GLY A 67 -7.31 -16.46 2.53
CA GLY A 67 -6.78 -17.81 2.43
C GLY A 67 -5.43 -17.97 3.12
N LEU A 68 -4.46 -17.12 2.81
CA LEU A 68 -3.10 -17.22 3.37
C LEU A 68 -3.10 -16.97 4.88
N GLN A 69 -3.76 -15.91 5.33
CA GLN A 69 -3.89 -15.59 6.76
C GLN A 69 -4.50 -16.75 7.55
N GLY A 70 -5.61 -17.33 7.03
CA GLY A 70 -6.30 -18.45 7.67
C GLY A 70 -5.42 -19.71 7.75
N VAL A 71 -4.80 -20.09 6.63
CA VAL A 71 -3.90 -21.26 6.59
C VAL A 71 -2.73 -21.12 7.54
N VAL A 72 -2.10 -19.95 7.57
CA VAL A 72 -0.95 -19.69 8.46
C VAL A 72 -1.39 -19.70 9.92
N GLN A 73 -2.50 -19.07 10.25
CA GLN A 73 -3.00 -19.00 11.61
C GLN A 73 -3.39 -20.39 12.16
N ILE A 74 -4.06 -21.20 11.35
CA ILE A 74 -4.42 -22.57 11.72
C ILE A 74 -3.17 -23.42 11.95
N ARG A 75 -2.18 -23.33 11.06
CA ARG A 75 -0.93 -24.10 11.20
C ARG A 75 -0.06 -23.66 12.37
N ALA A 76 -0.08 -22.37 12.69
CA ALA A 76 0.66 -21.84 13.83
C ALA A 76 0.08 -22.32 15.18
N GLY A 77 -1.21 -22.61 15.26
CA GLY A 77 -1.87 -23.08 16.49
C GLY A 77 -1.70 -22.14 17.68
N SER A 78 -1.54 -20.85 17.46
CA SER A 78 -1.19 -19.84 18.45
C SER A 78 -2.20 -18.70 18.46
N THR A 79 -2.35 -18.03 19.58
CA THR A 79 -3.12 -16.79 19.71
C THR A 79 -2.42 -15.61 19.08
N PHE A 80 -1.08 -15.67 18.94
CA PHE A 80 -0.32 -14.62 18.25
C PHE A 80 -0.69 -14.55 16.75
N PRO A 81 -0.90 -13.35 16.16
CA PRO A 81 -1.45 -13.17 14.81
C PRO A 81 -0.41 -13.37 13.71
N TYR A 82 0.18 -14.56 13.61
CA TYR A 82 1.17 -14.90 12.57
C TYR A 82 0.62 -14.74 11.16
N GLY A 83 -0.67 -15.00 10.96
CA GLY A 83 -1.32 -14.89 9.66
C GLY A 83 -1.32 -13.44 9.16
N THR A 84 -1.75 -12.49 9.99
CA THR A 84 -1.74 -11.07 9.67
C THR A 84 -0.32 -10.55 9.48
N LEU A 85 0.60 -10.93 10.36
CA LEU A 85 2.00 -10.55 10.25
C LEU A 85 2.60 -10.98 8.91
N LEU A 86 2.47 -12.25 8.53
CA LEU A 86 3.02 -12.78 7.29
C LEU A 86 2.43 -12.10 6.04
N VAL A 87 1.12 -11.92 6.02
CA VAL A 87 0.42 -11.22 4.92
C VAL A 87 0.94 -9.80 4.76
N ASN A 88 1.07 -9.05 5.84
CA ASN A 88 1.57 -7.68 5.78
C ASN A 88 3.04 -7.63 5.35
N LEU A 89 3.89 -8.50 5.88
CA LEU A 89 5.32 -8.57 5.52
C LEU A 89 5.53 -8.97 4.05
N THR A 90 4.83 -9.99 3.58
CA THR A 90 4.90 -10.41 2.17
C THR A 90 4.34 -9.34 1.24
N GLY A 91 3.26 -8.67 1.65
CA GLY A 91 2.69 -7.55 0.91
C GLY A 91 3.65 -6.37 0.80
N CYS A 92 4.35 -6.01 1.87
CA CYS A 92 5.39 -4.98 1.88
C CYS A 92 6.52 -5.30 0.89
N PHE A 93 7.04 -6.53 0.94
CA PHE A 93 8.10 -6.96 0.03
C PHE A 93 7.65 -6.94 -1.44
N LEU A 94 6.52 -7.57 -1.73
CA LEU A 94 6.01 -7.68 -3.10
C LEU A 94 5.59 -6.32 -3.68
N LEU A 95 4.99 -5.44 -2.87
CA LEU A 95 4.67 -4.09 -3.32
C LEU A 95 5.94 -3.28 -3.60
N GLY A 96 6.98 -3.40 -2.76
CA GLY A 96 8.28 -2.80 -3.01
C GLY A 96 8.91 -3.31 -4.30
N LEU A 97 8.87 -4.62 -4.52
CA LEU A 97 9.42 -5.26 -5.72
C LEU A 97 8.64 -4.89 -6.99
N ILE A 98 7.36 -5.23 -7.03
CA ILE A 98 6.52 -5.06 -8.23
C ILE A 98 6.26 -3.57 -8.50
N GLY A 99 6.00 -2.79 -7.44
CA GLY A 99 5.79 -1.35 -7.55
C GLY A 99 7.01 -0.67 -8.18
N GLN A 100 8.21 -0.90 -7.67
CA GLN A 100 9.44 -0.31 -8.22
C GLN A 100 9.77 -0.84 -9.61
N PHE A 101 9.63 -2.15 -9.85
CA PHE A 101 9.88 -2.74 -11.17
C PHE A 101 9.00 -2.11 -12.26
N THR A 102 7.72 -1.91 -11.97
CA THR A 102 6.77 -1.28 -12.91
C THR A 102 7.06 0.20 -13.17
N LEU A 103 7.67 0.88 -12.20
CA LEU A 103 8.15 2.26 -12.36
C LEU A 103 9.41 2.33 -13.23
N ASN A 104 10.38 1.45 -12.98
CA ASN A 104 11.66 1.43 -13.70
C ASN A 104 11.48 1.15 -15.19
N ARG A 105 10.60 0.22 -15.53
CA ARG A 105 10.46 -0.29 -16.90
C ARG A 105 9.41 0.44 -17.73
N MET A 106 8.51 1.21 -17.11
CA MET A 106 7.38 1.88 -17.76
C MET A 106 6.54 0.96 -18.69
N VAL A 107 6.65 -0.36 -18.49
CA VAL A 107 6.00 -1.38 -19.33
C VAL A 107 4.49 -1.43 -19.09
N ILE A 108 4.05 -1.04 -17.90
CA ILE A 108 2.66 -1.14 -17.46
C ILE A 108 2.04 0.25 -17.38
N SER A 109 0.85 0.42 -17.96
CA SER A 109 0.13 1.71 -17.90
C SER A 109 -0.16 2.12 -16.45
N PRO A 110 -0.34 3.43 -16.17
CA PRO A 110 -0.69 3.92 -14.84
C PRO A 110 -1.95 3.26 -14.24
N ASP A 111 -2.91 2.90 -15.09
CA ASP A 111 -4.16 2.28 -14.66
C ASP A 111 -3.94 0.85 -14.13
N TRP A 112 -3.10 0.06 -14.79
CA TRP A 112 -2.71 -1.27 -14.32
C TRP A 112 -1.86 -1.20 -13.06
N ARG A 113 -0.98 -0.21 -12.95
CA ARG A 113 -0.23 0.01 -11.70
C ARG A 113 -1.17 0.32 -10.54
N ALA A 114 -2.20 1.14 -10.76
CA ALA A 114 -3.21 1.42 -9.75
C ALA A 114 -4.02 0.16 -9.38
N ALA A 115 -4.42 -0.66 -10.36
CA ALA A 115 -5.12 -1.91 -10.09
C ALA A 115 -4.28 -2.87 -9.21
N ILE A 116 -2.99 -2.98 -9.49
CA ILE A 116 -2.07 -3.83 -8.72
C ILE A 116 -1.79 -3.23 -7.33
N ALA A 117 -1.33 -1.96 -7.27
CA ALA A 117 -0.90 -1.36 -6.01
C ALA A 117 -2.06 -1.04 -5.08
N VAL A 118 -3.09 -0.36 -5.59
CA VAL A 118 -4.24 0.07 -4.78
C VAL A 118 -5.27 -1.06 -4.68
N GLY A 119 -5.56 -1.76 -5.78
CA GLY A 119 -6.51 -2.88 -5.78
C GLY A 119 -5.92 -4.07 -5.02
N PHE A 120 -5.00 -4.80 -5.65
CA PHE A 120 -4.52 -6.07 -5.10
C PHE A 120 -3.83 -5.90 -3.75
N PHE A 121 -2.78 -5.10 -3.66
CA PHE A 121 -2.03 -4.96 -2.40
C PHE A 121 -2.82 -4.20 -1.33
N GLY A 122 -3.69 -3.25 -1.70
CA GLY A 122 -4.61 -2.61 -0.76
C GLY A 122 -5.64 -3.57 -0.17
N GLY A 123 -6.12 -4.55 -0.95
CA GLY A 123 -6.97 -5.63 -0.46
C GLY A 123 -6.21 -6.75 0.28
N TYR A 124 -4.98 -7.03 -0.14
CA TYR A 124 -4.14 -8.09 0.42
C TYR A 124 -3.60 -7.74 1.80
N THR A 125 -3.06 -6.53 2.01
CA THR A 125 -2.54 -6.10 3.32
C THR A 125 -3.64 -5.53 4.21
N THR A 126 -3.44 -5.51 5.53
CA THR A 126 -4.44 -4.99 6.46
C THR A 126 -3.83 -4.31 7.68
N PHE A 127 -4.04 -3.00 7.77
CA PHE A 127 -3.68 -2.22 8.96
C PHE A 127 -4.76 -2.31 10.04
N SER A 128 -6.04 -2.44 9.66
CA SER A 128 -7.15 -2.52 10.61
C SER A 128 -7.12 -3.80 11.44
N SER A 129 -6.82 -4.97 10.82
CA SER A 129 -6.65 -6.21 11.58
C SER A 129 -5.45 -6.13 12.51
N PHE A 130 -4.32 -5.61 12.05
CA PHE A 130 -3.12 -5.36 12.87
C PHE A 130 -3.45 -4.49 14.10
N GLY A 131 -4.17 -3.38 13.91
CA GLY A 131 -4.55 -2.51 15.00
C GLY A 131 -5.50 -3.18 16.01
N TRP A 132 -6.49 -3.91 15.51
CA TRP A 132 -7.44 -4.66 16.35
C TRP A 132 -6.73 -5.73 17.19
N GLU A 133 -5.90 -6.57 16.56
CA GLU A 133 -5.15 -7.63 17.21
C GLU A 133 -4.18 -7.08 18.28
N THR A 134 -3.50 -5.97 17.96
CA THR A 134 -2.63 -5.28 18.93
C THR A 134 -3.42 -4.78 20.14
N ALA A 135 -4.57 -4.13 19.89
CA ALA A 135 -5.42 -3.63 20.97
C ALA A 135 -5.92 -4.75 21.88
N LYS A 136 -6.29 -5.91 21.29
CA LYS A 136 -6.71 -7.08 22.07
C LYS A 136 -5.61 -7.64 22.95
N MET A 137 -4.38 -7.78 22.45
CA MET A 137 -3.23 -8.19 23.27
C MET A 137 -3.00 -7.23 24.44
N LEU A 138 -3.17 -5.91 24.23
CA LEU A 138 -3.02 -4.92 25.29
C LEU A 138 -4.13 -5.04 26.35
N GLU A 139 -5.39 -5.24 25.92
CA GLU A 139 -6.52 -5.48 26.84
C GLU A 139 -6.35 -6.75 27.69
N GLU A 140 -5.74 -7.79 27.10
CA GLU A 140 -5.45 -9.07 27.77
C GLU A 140 -4.19 -9.00 28.65
N GLY A 141 -3.48 -7.87 28.69
CA GLY A 141 -2.27 -7.68 29.49
C GLY A 141 -1.00 -8.25 28.83
N GLU A 142 -1.07 -8.67 27.58
CA GLU A 142 0.05 -9.27 26.84
C GLU A 142 0.98 -8.21 26.21
N TRP A 143 1.45 -7.25 27.02
CA TRP A 143 2.23 -6.09 26.58
C TRP A 143 3.49 -6.44 25.78
N THR A 144 4.19 -7.51 26.18
CA THR A 144 5.41 -7.97 25.49
C THR A 144 5.11 -8.44 24.08
N TRP A 145 4.05 -9.24 23.90
CA TRP A 145 3.63 -9.73 22.59
C TRP A 145 3.09 -8.62 21.71
N ALA A 146 2.30 -7.69 22.25
CA ALA A 146 1.82 -6.51 21.53
C ALA A 146 3.00 -5.66 21.03
N THR A 147 3.98 -5.37 21.90
CA THR A 147 5.18 -4.60 21.52
C THR A 147 6.01 -5.31 20.45
N ALA A 148 6.24 -6.62 20.61
CA ALA A 148 6.96 -7.42 19.63
C ALA A 148 6.24 -7.45 18.27
N TYR A 149 4.92 -7.57 18.27
CA TYR A 149 4.08 -7.57 17.07
C TYR A 149 4.17 -6.24 16.33
N VAL A 150 4.06 -5.11 17.05
CA VAL A 150 4.20 -3.76 16.47
C VAL A 150 5.61 -3.58 15.90
N ALA A 151 6.65 -3.90 16.68
CA ALA A 151 8.03 -3.76 16.25
C ALA A 151 8.33 -4.62 15.02
N ALA A 152 7.93 -5.90 15.01
CA ALA A 152 8.11 -6.79 13.88
C ALA A 152 7.36 -6.30 12.64
N SER A 153 6.10 -5.88 12.79
CA SER A 153 5.29 -5.38 11.67
C SER A 153 5.90 -4.13 11.02
N VAL A 154 6.33 -3.17 11.83
CA VAL A 154 6.86 -1.89 11.33
C VAL A 154 8.29 -2.05 10.81
N LEU A 155 9.20 -2.59 11.63
CA LEU A 155 10.61 -2.65 11.25
C LEU A 155 10.86 -3.65 10.12
N ALA A 156 10.34 -4.88 10.24
CA ALA A 156 10.51 -5.88 9.19
C ALA A 156 9.73 -5.49 7.93
N GLY A 157 8.54 -4.87 8.06
CA GLY A 157 7.78 -4.36 6.92
C GLY A 157 8.57 -3.33 6.11
N LEU A 158 9.16 -2.33 6.77
CA LEU A 158 10.00 -1.32 6.11
C LEU A 158 11.25 -1.95 5.48
N LEU A 159 11.94 -2.83 6.19
CA LEU A 159 13.13 -3.52 5.67
C LEU A 159 12.79 -4.35 4.41
N LEU A 160 11.69 -5.09 4.45
CA LEU A 160 11.23 -5.90 3.32
C LEU A 160 10.80 -5.05 2.13
N THR A 161 10.14 -3.90 2.37
CA THR A 161 9.82 -2.95 1.30
C THR A 161 11.10 -2.44 0.62
N VAL A 162 12.09 -2.00 1.41
CA VAL A 162 13.38 -1.55 0.87
C VAL A 162 14.11 -2.67 0.16
N ALA A 163 14.07 -3.90 0.68
CA ALA A 163 14.67 -5.08 0.02
C ALA A 163 14.01 -5.35 -1.33
N GLY A 164 12.67 -5.27 -1.41
CA GLY A 164 11.91 -5.40 -2.67
C GLY A 164 12.32 -4.34 -3.69
N ILE A 165 12.37 -3.07 -3.27
CA ILE A 165 12.80 -1.94 -4.12
C ILE A 165 14.23 -2.16 -4.62
N ARG A 166 15.17 -2.51 -3.74
CA ARG A 166 16.57 -2.76 -4.14
C ARG A 166 16.69 -3.93 -5.10
N LEU A 167 15.90 -4.98 -4.89
CA LEU A 167 15.87 -6.12 -5.80
C LEU A 167 15.35 -5.72 -7.18
N ALA A 168 14.26 -4.95 -7.25
CA ALA A 168 13.68 -4.46 -8.50
C ALA A 168 14.66 -3.58 -9.30
N ASN A 169 15.53 -2.82 -8.62
CA ASN A 169 16.51 -1.95 -9.26
C ASN A 169 17.71 -2.72 -9.88
N LYS A 170 17.82 -4.03 -9.66
CA LYS A 170 18.84 -4.88 -10.30
C LYS A 170 18.43 -5.39 -11.68
N PHE A 171 17.14 -5.32 -12.00
CA PHE A 171 16.53 -5.75 -13.27
C PHE A 171 16.08 -4.55 -14.11
#